data_4f6cda0f3065c8f6f54468854b57838b
#
_entry.id   4f6cda0f3065c8f6f54468854b57838b
#
_cell.length_a   1.000
_cell.length_b   1.000
_cell.length_c   1.000
_cell.angle_alpha   90.00
_cell.angle_beta   90.00
_cell.angle_gamma   90.00
#
_symmetry.space_group_name_H-M   'P 1'
#
loop_
_entity.id
_entity.type
_entity.pdbx_description
1 polymer ?
#
loop_
_entity_poly.entity_id
_entity_poly.type
_entity_poly.pdbx_seq_one_letter_code
_entity_poly.pdbx_strand_id
1 'polypeptide(L)'
;MKLNKHSSRLTQDESQPASQAMLYAVGLSDEDMSKAQVGIASTGYDGNPCNMHLNNLAAEVKVESNIAGLVGLGFNTIGVSDGISMGTSGMNYSLASRDIIADSIETVMNAQSYDALVSVVGCDKNMPGAVIAMLRLNRPSIMMYGGTIASGNYKGKKLNIVSAFEALGQKMAGEIEEEEYREIIKRAIPGAGACGGMYTANTMASAIE
;
A
#
# COMPACT_ATOMS: atom_id res chain seq x y z
N MET A 1 6.79 12.99 -27.25
CA MET A 1 5.47 12.86 -26.57
C MET A 1 5.52 13.75 -25.33
N LYS A 2 4.51 14.55 -25.03
CA LYS A 2 4.47 15.40 -23.83
C LYS A 2 4.14 14.52 -22.62
N LEU A 3 5.10 14.33 -21.69
CA LEU A 3 4.92 13.48 -20.51
C LEU A 3 4.09 14.19 -19.42
N ASN A 4 4.28 15.48 -19.23
CA ASN A 4 3.54 16.30 -18.25
C ASN A 4 2.19 16.80 -18.80
N LYS A 5 1.41 15.87 -19.35
CA LYS A 5 0.15 16.20 -20.04
C LYS A 5 -0.91 16.81 -19.11
N HIS A 6 -0.96 16.34 -17.86
CA HIS A 6 -1.93 16.79 -16.85
C HIS A 6 -1.35 17.89 -15.95
N SER A 7 -0.14 17.67 -15.41
CA SER A 7 0.48 18.57 -14.44
C SER A 7 0.82 19.95 -15.04
N SER A 8 1.11 20.02 -16.34
CA SER A 8 1.40 21.31 -17.00
C SER A 8 0.29 22.35 -16.89
N ARG A 9 -0.95 21.94 -16.63
CA ARG A 9 -2.07 22.85 -16.35
C ARG A 9 -1.83 23.70 -15.09
N LEU A 10 -1.14 23.13 -14.10
CA LEU A 10 -0.84 23.78 -12.83
C LEU A 10 0.55 24.41 -12.82
N THR A 11 1.51 23.79 -13.51
CA THR A 11 2.92 24.17 -13.44
C THR A 11 3.32 25.18 -14.49
N GLN A 12 2.62 25.28 -15.64
CA GLN A 12 3.06 26.05 -16.80
C GLN A 12 1.99 27.04 -17.31
N ASP A 13 0.76 26.97 -16.83
CA ASP A 13 -0.29 27.91 -17.23
C ASP A 13 -0.17 29.21 -16.42
N GLU A 14 0.03 30.35 -17.12
CA GLU A 14 0.15 31.67 -16.50
C GLU A 14 -1.07 32.08 -15.68
N SER A 15 -2.23 31.48 -15.92
CA SER A 15 -3.46 31.72 -15.15
C SER A 15 -3.47 31.01 -13.78
N GLN A 16 -2.43 30.21 -13.46
CA GLN A 16 -2.32 29.41 -12.24
C GLN A 16 -1.18 29.84 -11.29
N PRO A 17 -1.02 31.14 -10.97
CA PRO A 17 0.10 31.59 -10.13
C PRO A 17 0.03 31.05 -8.70
N ALA A 18 -1.15 30.83 -8.16
CA ALA A 18 -1.31 30.25 -6.82
C ALA A 18 -0.85 28.80 -6.76
N SER A 19 -1.18 27.97 -7.75
CA SER A 19 -0.71 26.60 -7.86
C SER A 19 0.82 26.53 -7.93
N GLN A 20 1.40 27.40 -8.77
CA GLN A 20 2.86 27.48 -8.93
C GLN A 20 3.55 27.89 -7.62
N ALA A 21 3.04 28.92 -6.94
CA ALA A 21 3.57 29.37 -5.67
C ALA A 21 3.56 28.25 -4.61
N MET A 22 2.47 27.45 -4.54
CA MET A 22 2.38 26.33 -3.62
C MET A 22 3.32 25.20 -4.00
N LEU A 23 3.54 24.92 -5.28
CA LEU A 23 4.49 23.91 -5.75
C LEU A 23 5.94 24.31 -5.47
N TYR A 24 6.31 25.58 -5.62
CA TYR A 24 7.59 26.09 -5.15
C TYR A 24 7.76 25.96 -3.63
N ALA A 25 6.71 26.20 -2.86
CA ALA A 25 6.75 26.08 -1.41
C ALA A 25 6.99 24.65 -0.91
N VAL A 26 6.58 23.62 -1.68
CA VAL A 26 6.90 22.22 -1.37
C VAL A 26 8.25 21.78 -1.93
N GLY A 27 9.03 22.70 -2.49
CA GLY A 27 10.43 22.50 -2.87
C GLY A 27 10.69 22.15 -4.33
N LEU A 28 9.72 22.33 -5.24
CA LEU A 28 9.96 22.17 -6.67
C LEU A 28 10.82 23.33 -7.19
N SER A 29 11.79 23.00 -8.04
CA SER A 29 12.58 23.99 -8.78
C SER A 29 11.91 24.40 -10.10
N ASP A 30 12.44 25.43 -10.76
CA ASP A 30 12.00 25.83 -12.12
C ASP A 30 12.09 24.66 -13.11
N GLU A 31 13.16 23.86 -13.01
CA GLU A 31 13.33 22.66 -13.83
C GLU A 31 12.21 21.63 -13.56
N ASP A 32 11.86 21.40 -12.28
CA ASP A 32 10.83 20.43 -11.89
C ASP A 32 9.45 20.82 -12.38
N MET A 33 9.16 22.12 -12.51
CA MET A 33 7.91 22.61 -13.06
C MET A 33 7.68 22.20 -14.53
N SER A 34 8.76 21.80 -15.22
CA SER A 34 8.68 21.31 -16.60
C SER A 34 8.56 19.79 -16.73
N LYS A 35 8.80 19.04 -15.65
CA LYS A 35 8.79 17.58 -15.60
C LYS A 35 7.38 17.03 -15.37
N ALA A 36 7.20 15.75 -15.72
CA ALA A 36 5.97 15.02 -15.38
C ALA A 36 5.95 14.68 -13.88
N GLN A 37 4.78 14.82 -13.27
CA GLN A 37 4.54 14.53 -11.87
C GLN A 37 3.97 13.13 -11.68
N VAL A 38 4.58 12.36 -10.79
CA VAL A 38 4.16 11.00 -10.43
C VAL A 38 3.58 11.01 -9.02
N GLY A 39 2.30 10.73 -8.90
CA GLY A 39 1.66 10.48 -7.61
C GLY A 39 2.10 9.11 -7.07
N ILE A 40 2.62 9.07 -5.86
CA ILE A 40 3.04 7.84 -5.18
C ILE A 40 2.07 7.59 -4.03
N ALA A 41 1.09 6.73 -4.27
CA ALA A 41 0.05 6.39 -3.29
C ALA A 41 0.50 5.21 -2.42
N SER A 42 0.64 5.43 -1.12
CA SER A 42 1.00 4.37 -0.16
C SER A 42 -0.17 4.02 0.74
N THR A 43 -0.40 2.73 0.97
CA THR A 43 -1.28 2.24 2.04
C THR A 43 -0.51 1.96 3.34
N GLY A 44 0.67 2.56 3.51
CA GLY A 44 1.54 2.37 4.67
C GLY A 44 0.96 2.97 5.95
N TYR A 45 0.98 2.18 7.03
CA TYR A 45 0.71 2.60 8.40
C TYR A 45 1.21 1.54 9.40
N ASP A 46 1.39 1.90 10.68
CA ASP A 46 2.09 1.08 11.67
C ASP A 46 1.28 -0.11 12.19
N GLY A 47 -0.04 -0.05 12.16
CA GLY A 47 -0.94 -0.99 12.83
C GLY A 47 -1.16 -2.32 12.11
N ASN A 48 -0.46 -2.59 11.00
CA ASN A 48 -0.62 -3.83 10.23
C ASN A 48 0.71 -4.32 9.65
N PRO A 49 1.13 -5.57 9.91
CA PRO A 49 2.35 -6.14 9.33
C PRO A 49 2.41 -6.03 7.80
N CYS A 50 1.28 -6.16 7.10
CA CYS A 50 1.22 -6.03 5.66
C CYS A 50 1.59 -4.62 5.14
N ASN A 51 1.46 -3.59 5.98
CA ASN A 51 1.54 -2.19 5.59
C ASN A 51 2.69 -1.42 6.26
N MET A 52 3.24 -1.90 7.38
CA MET A 52 4.16 -1.15 8.24
C MET A 52 5.45 -0.68 7.54
N HIS A 53 5.87 -1.34 6.48
CA HIS A 53 7.09 -1.03 5.72
C HIS A 53 6.83 -0.25 4.42
N LEU A 54 5.57 -0.09 4.01
CA LEU A 54 5.23 0.45 2.68
C LEU A 54 5.65 1.91 2.51
N ASN A 55 5.65 2.71 3.58
CA ASN A 55 6.10 4.10 3.49
C ASN A 55 7.60 4.20 3.21
N ASN A 56 8.41 3.25 3.67
CA ASN A 56 9.83 3.18 3.33
C ASN A 56 10.00 2.86 1.83
N LEU A 57 9.25 1.88 1.32
CA LEU A 57 9.25 1.55 -0.11
C LEU A 57 8.75 2.73 -0.97
N ALA A 58 7.73 3.45 -0.52
CA ALA A 58 7.24 4.65 -1.21
C ALA A 58 8.30 5.78 -1.24
N ALA A 59 9.11 5.90 -0.20
CA ALA A 59 10.22 6.84 -0.18
C ALA A 59 11.31 6.48 -1.22
N GLU A 60 11.64 5.19 -1.35
CA GLU A 60 12.55 4.70 -2.39
C GLU A 60 11.99 4.98 -3.80
N VAL A 61 10.71 4.67 -4.02
CA VAL A 61 10.03 4.98 -5.31
C VAL A 61 10.12 6.47 -5.64
N LYS A 62 9.99 7.36 -4.64
CA LYS A 62 10.14 8.80 -4.85
C LYS A 62 11.55 9.16 -5.30
N VAL A 63 12.56 8.61 -4.65
CA VAL A 63 13.97 8.85 -5.00
C VAL A 63 14.24 8.39 -6.44
N GLU A 64 13.84 7.17 -6.78
CA GLU A 64 14.06 6.60 -8.11
C GLU A 64 13.28 7.35 -9.20
N SER A 65 12.06 7.82 -8.90
CA SER A 65 11.29 8.67 -9.82
C SER A 65 12.03 9.96 -10.14
N ASN A 66 12.64 10.59 -9.13
CA ASN A 66 13.40 11.83 -9.32
C ASN A 66 14.72 11.57 -10.12
N ILE A 67 15.41 10.46 -9.85
CA ILE A 67 16.59 10.03 -10.63
C ILE A 67 16.23 9.80 -12.11
N ALA A 68 15.02 9.26 -12.36
CA ALA A 68 14.51 9.07 -13.72
C ALA A 68 14.08 10.37 -14.43
N GLY A 69 14.29 11.54 -13.82
CA GLY A 69 13.94 12.84 -14.41
C GLY A 69 12.45 13.20 -14.30
N LEU A 70 11.73 12.57 -13.38
CA LEU A 70 10.33 12.86 -13.06
C LEU A 70 10.26 13.60 -11.72
N VAL A 71 9.05 13.99 -11.27
CA VAL A 71 8.82 14.55 -9.94
C VAL A 71 7.94 13.59 -9.15
N GLY A 72 8.52 12.87 -8.21
CA GLY A 72 7.80 11.96 -7.32
C GLY A 72 7.14 12.70 -6.15
N LEU A 73 5.82 12.60 -6.01
CA LEU A 73 5.03 13.25 -4.97
C LEU A 73 4.22 12.21 -4.19
N GLY A 74 4.67 11.93 -2.96
CA GLY A 74 4.07 10.92 -2.09
C GLY A 74 2.83 11.39 -1.35
N PHE A 75 1.85 10.50 -1.22
CA PHE A 75 0.69 10.68 -0.34
C PHE A 75 0.22 9.32 0.20
N ASN A 76 -0.53 9.33 1.30
CA ASN A 76 -1.09 8.12 1.87
C ASN A 76 -2.59 8.02 1.62
N THR A 77 -3.05 6.80 1.46
CA THR A 77 -4.45 6.41 1.58
C THR A 77 -4.60 5.40 2.72
N ILE A 78 -5.85 5.07 3.06
CA ILE A 78 -6.13 4.12 4.14
C ILE A 78 -5.72 2.69 3.76
N GLY A 79 -5.59 1.84 4.78
CA GLY A 79 -5.50 0.40 4.64
C GLY A 79 -6.26 -0.30 5.77
N VAL A 80 -6.79 -1.48 5.50
CA VAL A 80 -7.48 -2.33 6.49
C VAL A 80 -6.83 -3.69 6.50
N SER A 81 -6.68 -4.28 7.67
CA SER A 81 -6.18 -5.64 7.84
C SER A 81 -7.32 -6.60 8.15
N ASP A 82 -7.61 -7.50 7.22
CA ASP A 82 -8.58 -8.58 7.45
C ASP A 82 -8.12 -9.51 8.58
N GLY A 83 -6.82 -9.79 8.65
CA GLY A 83 -6.27 -10.66 9.70
C GLY A 83 -6.43 -10.11 11.12
N ILE A 84 -6.35 -8.78 11.29
CA ILE A 84 -6.57 -8.13 12.60
C ILE A 84 -8.06 -8.02 12.90
N SER A 85 -8.89 -7.76 11.90
CA SER A 85 -10.33 -7.55 12.06
C SER A 85 -11.11 -8.85 12.17
N MET A 86 -10.53 -9.98 11.78
CA MET A 86 -11.20 -11.29 11.67
C MET A 86 -11.91 -11.68 12.98
N GLY A 87 -13.16 -12.12 12.86
CA GLY A 87 -13.99 -12.50 14.00
C GLY A 87 -14.59 -11.34 14.80
N THR A 88 -14.40 -10.09 14.36
CA THR A 88 -14.96 -8.89 14.99
C THR A 88 -15.85 -8.10 14.03
N SER A 89 -16.59 -7.10 14.56
CA SER A 89 -17.36 -6.16 13.75
C SER A 89 -16.47 -5.32 12.80
N GLY A 90 -15.15 -5.26 13.04
CA GLY A 90 -14.17 -4.62 12.16
C GLY A 90 -14.18 -5.19 10.74
N MET A 91 -14.54 -6.46 10.55
CA MET A 91 -14.65 -7.07 9.22
C MET A 91 -15.71 -6.42 8.31
N ASN A 92 -16.69 -5.72 8.86
CA ASN A 92 -17.67 -4.98 8.07
C ASN A 92 -17.04 -3.85 7.24
N TYR A 93 -15.88 -3.37 7.65
CA TYR A 93 -15.12 -2.30 6.95
C TYR A 93 -14.15 -2.84 5.91
N SER A 94 -13.82 -4.12 5.93
CA SER A 94 -12.84 -4.74 5.03
C SER A 94 -13.21 -4.52 3.56
N LEU A 95 -14.38 -5.01 3.15
CA LEU A 95 -14.78 -4.93 1.74
C LEU A 95 -15.02 -3.47 1.28
N ALA A 96 -15.66 -2.67 2.13
CA ALA A 96 -15.93 -1.26 1.84
C ALA A 96 -14.67 -0.41 1.70
N SER A 97 -13.56 -0.81 2.33
CA SER A 97 -12.30 -0.07 2.24
C SER A 97 -11.75 0.03 0.82
N ARG A 98 -12.07 -0.90 -0.08
CA ARG A 98 -11.65 -0.86 -1.49
C ARG A 98 -12.12 0.39 -2.20
N ASP A 99 -13.40 0.75 -2.00
CA ASP A 99 -13.98 1.91 -2.65
C ASP A 99 -13.38 3.20 -2.08
N ILE A 100 -13.19 3.27 -0.76
CA ILE A 100 -12.57 4.42 -0.11
C ILE A 100 -11.10 4.60 -0.55
N ILE A 101 -10.34 3.52 -0.68
CA ILE A 101 -8.98 3.55 -1.21
C ILE A 101 -8.99 4.08 -2.64
N ALA A 102 -9.87 3.53 -3.49
CA ALA A 102 -10.00 3.95 -4.87
C ALA A 102 -10.37 5.42 -4.99
N ASP A 103 -11.38 5.85 -4.25
CA ASP A 103 -11.88 7.24 -4.26
C ASP A 103 -10.83 8.22 -3.75
N SER A 104 -10.07 7.85 -2.70
CA SER A 104 -9.02 8.71 -2.16
C SER A 104 -7.86 8.89 -3.13
N ILE A 105 -7.41 7.82 -3.78
CA ILE A 105 -6.36 7.88 -4.80
C ILE A 105 -6.82 8.70 -5.99
N GLU A 106 -8.01 8.42 -6.52
CA GLU A 106 -8.59 9.14 -7.66
C GLU A 106 -8.74 10.63 -7.35
N THR A 107 -9.19 10.97 -6.14
CA THR A 107 -9.36 12.35 -5.69
C THR A 107 -8.02 13.10 -5.70
N VAL A 108 -6.99 12.57 -5.09
CA VAL A 108 -5.67 13.23 -5.05
C VAL A 108 -5.09 13.35 -6.45
N MET A 109 -5.08 12.28 -7.22
CA MET A 109 -4.52 12.24 -8.58
C MET A 109 -5.18 13.26 -9.51
N ASN A 110 -6.49 13.43 -9.43
CA ASN A 110 -7.21 14.38 -10.28
C ASN A 110 -7.09 15.82 -9.74
N ALA A 111 -7.25 16.04 -8.43
CA ALA A 111 -7.15 17.36 -7.84
C ALA A 111 -5.76 17.98 -8.03
N GLN A 112 -4.71 17.18 -7.86
CA GLN A 112 -3.32 17.62 -8.03
C GLN A 112 -2.82 17.50 -9.49
N SER A 113 -3.66 16.99 -10.40
CA SER A 113 -3.32 16.80 -11.82
C SER A 113 -2.03 16.01 -12.07
N TYR A 114 -1.74 14.98 -11.28
CA TYR A 114 -0.55 14.14 -11.49
C TYR A 114 -0.66 13.33 -12.79
N ASP A 115 0.46 13.18 -13.49
CA ASP A 115 0.51 12.56 -14.83
C ASP A 115 0.51 11.05 -14.82
N ALA A 116 1.10 10.45 -13.78
CA ALA A 116 1.22 9.01 -13.60
C ALA A 116 1.05 8.61 -12.12
N LEU A 117 0.77 7.34 -11.87
CA LEU A 117 0.55 6.78 -10.54
C LEU A 117 1.48 5.61 -10.28
N VAL A 118 2.15 5.61 -9.12
CA VAL A 118 2.73 4.40 -8.53
C VAL A 118 2.00 4.12 -7.23
N SER A 119 1.32 2.97 -7.13
CA SER A 119 0.65 2.54 -5.89
C SER A 119 1.52 1.53 -5.16
N VAL A 120 1.93 1.87 -3.94
CA VAL A 120 2.71 1.00 -3.05
C VAL A 120 1.76 0.40 -2.02
N VAL A 121 1.41 -0.86 -2.21
CA VAL A 121 0.29 -1.51 -1.52
C VAL A 121 0.65 -2.87 -0.95
N GLY A 122 -0.04 -3.24 0.10
CA GLY A 122 -0.04 -4.57 0.70
C GLY A 122 -1.43 -4.92 1.20
N CYS A 123 -1.60 -6.11 1.72
CA CYS A 123 -2.86 -6.60 2.29
C CYS A 123 -4.00 -6.82 1.27
N ASP A 124 -5.04 -7.52 1.73
CA ASP A 124 -6.11 -8.15 0.94
C ASP A 124 -6.89 -7.19 0.06
N LYS A 125 -7.42 -6.12 0.67
CA LYS A 125 -8.34 -5.19 0.00
C LYS A 125 -7.66 -3.95 -0.55
N ASN A 126 -6.39 -3.72 -0.14
CA ASN A 126 -5.64 -2.54 -0.58
C ASN A 126 -5.28 -2.62 -2.06
N MET A 127 -4.84 -3.80 -2.52
CA MET A 127 -4.50 -4.03 -3.92
C MET A 127 -5.68 -3.83 -4.87
N PRO A 128 -6.84 -4.51 -4.70
CA PRO A 128 -7.98 -4.28 -5.57
C PRO A 128 -8.49 -2.83 -5.50
N GLY A 129 -8.43 -2.17 -4.34
CA GLY A 129 -8.75 -0.74 -4.24
C GLY A 129 -7.86 0.14 -5.11
N ALA A 130 -6.54 -0.11 -5.09
CA ALA A 130 -5.59 0.60 -5.95
C ALA A 130 -5.83 0.33 -7.44
N VAL A 131 -6.11 -0.92 -7.83
CA VAL A 131 -6.41 -1.28 -9.23
C VAL A 131 -7.68 -0.60 -9.72
N ILE A 132 -8.72 -0.50 -8.90
CA ILE A 132 -9.94 0.24 -9.24
C ILE A 132 -9.59 1.71 -9.54
N ALA A 133 -8.77 2.36 -8.70
CA ALA A 133 -8.31 3.73 -8.96
C ALA A 133 -7.53 3.84 -10.28
N MET A 134 -6.59 2.94 -10.54
CA MET A 134 -5.80 2.91 -11.78
C MET A 134 -6.69 2.85 -13.02
N LEU A 135 -7.68 1.96 -13.00
CA LEU A 135 -8.63 1.80 -14.11
C LEU A 135 -9.50 3.04 -14.33
N ARG A 136 -9.98 3.65 -13.23
CA ARG A 136 -10.79 4.89 -13.31
C ARG A 136 -9.98 6.07 -13.81
N LEU A 137 -8.74 6.19 -13.38
CA LEU A 137 -7.84 7.29 -13.79
C LEU A 137 -7.42 7.20 -15.25
N ASN A 138 -7.27 5.98 -15.77
CA ASN A 138 -6.78 5.72 -17.12
C ASN A 138 -5.51 6.52 -17.46
N ARG A 139 -4.56 6.56 -16.52
CA ARG A 139 -3.23 7.18 -16.65
C ARG A 139 -2.15 6.10 -16.57
N PRO A 140 -0.93 6.35 -17.05
CA PRO A 140 0.19 5.43 -16.81
C PRO A 140 0.29 5.09 -15.33
N SER A 141 0.23 3.81 -15.00
CA SER A 141 0.17 3.39 -13.60
C SER A 141 0.94 2.09 -13.39
N ILE A 142 1.59 1.99 -12.23
CA ILE A 142 2.29 0.79 -11.77
C ILE A 142 1.82 0.49 -10.35
N MET A 143 1.52 -0.78 -10.07
CA MET A 143 1.31 -1.26 -8.71
C MET A 143 2.56 -1.98 -8.22
N MET A 144 3.06 -1.59 -7.07
CA MET A 144 4.14 -2.26 -6.36
C MET A 144 3.57 -2.96 -5.13
N TYR A 145 3.70 -4.28 -5.11
CA TYR A 145 3.29 -5.11 -3.99
C TYR A 145 4.37 -5.14 -2.91
N GLY A 146 3.99 -4.92 -1.65
CA GLY A 146 4.90 -4.90 -0.51
C GLY A 146 5.50 -6.25 -0.10
N GLY A 147 5.17 -7.31 -0.83
CA GLY A 147 5.76 -8.64 -0.64
C GLY A 147 5.12 -9.47 0.47
N THR A 148 5.59 -10.71 0.57
CA THR A 148 5.11 -11.73 1.49
C THR A 148 5.96 -11.76 2.75
N ILE A 149 5.31 -11.91 3.92
CA ILE A 149 5.99 -12.03 5.21
C ILE A 149 6.83 -13.31 5.28
N ALA A 150 7.95 -13.26 5.98
CA ALA A 150 8.74 -14.44 6.29
C ALA A 150 7.95 -15.43 7.17
N SER A 151 8.25 -16.70 7.07
CA SER A 151 7.67 -17.70 7.98
C SER A 151 8.22 -17.54 9.39
N GLY A 152 7.33 -17.63 10.39
CA GLY A 152 7.73 -17.80 11.77
C GLY A 152 8.39 -19.15 12.04
N ASN A 153 8.92 -19.34 13.24
CA ASN A 153 9.50 -20.62 13.67
C ASN A 153 9.27 -20.86 15.15
N TYR A 154 8.86 -22.08 15.47
CA TYR A 154 8.81 -22.58 16.84
C TYR A 154 9.23 -24.04 16.91
N LYS A 155 10.22 -24.34 17.74
CA LYS A 155 10.80 -25.69 17.90
C LYS A 155 11.16 -26.37 16.55
N GLY A 156 11.70 -25.59 15.60
CA GLY A 156 12.09 -26.10 14.28
C GLY A 156 10.93 -26.23 13.26
N LYS A 157 9.68 -25.97 13.65
CA LYS A 157 8.52 -25.96 12.76
C LYS A 157 8.31 -24.56 12.19
N LYS A 158 8.10 -24.45 10.87
CA LYS A 158 7.70 -23.20 10.20
C LYS A 158 6.26 -22.85 10.59
N LEU A 159 6.06 -21.58 10.88
CA LEU A 159 4.76 -21.04 11.28
C LEU A 159 4.27 -19.97 10.27
N ASN A 160 2.96 -19.77 10.23
CA ASN A 160 2.27 -18.71 9.52
C ASN A 160 1.01 -18.31 10.27
N ILE A 161 0.16 -17.46 9.70
CA ILE A 161 -1.08 -17.02 10.37
C ILE A 161 -2.04 -18.18 10.68
N VAL A 162 -2.07 -19.24 9.86
CA VAL A 162 -2.92 -20.41 10.10
C VAL A 162 -2.45 -21.18 11.32
N SER A 163 -1.14 -21.23 11.57
CA SER A 163 -0.58 -21.89 12.75
C SER A 163 -1.09 -21.29 14.07
N ALA A 164 -1.48 -20.00 14.06
CA ALA A 164 -2.11 -19.38 15.21
C ALA A 164 -3.50 -19.96 15.50
N PHE A 165 -4.30 -20.22 14.47
CA PHE A 165 -5.62 -20.84 14.61
C PHE A 165 -5.51 -22.33 14.96
N GLU A 166 -4.56 -23.03 14.36
CA GLU A 166 -4.25 -24.44 14.70
C GLU A 166 -3.85 -24.57 16.16
N ALA A 167 -2.99 -23.70 16.66
CA ALA A 167 -2.57 -23.69 18.06
C ALA A 167 -3.75 -23.41 19.01
N LEU A 168 -4.69 -22.55 18.64
CA LEU A 168 -5.92 -22.36 19.41
C LEU A 168 -6.75 -23.64 19.48
N GLY A 169 -6.91 -24.34 18.35
CA GLY A 169 -7.61 -25.64 18.31
C GLY A 169 -6.94 -26.69 19.19
N GLN A 170 -5.62 -26.82 19.12
CA GLN A 170 -4.82 -27.74 19.94
C GLN A 170 -4.95 -27.42 21.43
N LYS A 171 -4.91 -26.13 21.81
CA LYS A 171 -5.15 -25.71 23.19
C LYS A 171 -6.56 -26.09 23.67
N MET A 172 -7.59 -25.83 22.86
CA MET A 172 -8.96 -26.22 23.21
C MET A 172 -9.16 -27.73 23.34
N ALA A 173 -8.40 -28.51 22.57
CA ALA A 173 -8.38 -29.98 22.67
C ALA A 173 -7.55 -30.49 23.85
N GLY A 174 -6.80 -29.64 24.55
CA GLY A 174 -5.92 -30.04 25.64
C GLY A 174 -4.61 -30.68 25.16
N GLU A 175 -4.22 -30.49 23.91
CA GLU A 175 -3.01 -31.05 23.31
C GLU A 175 -1.76 -30.23 23.61
N ILE A 176 -1.91 -28.92 23.85
CA ILE A 176 -0.84 -27.99 24.22
C ILE A 176 -1.25 -27.12 25.41
N GLU A 177 -0.26 -26.74 26.21
CA GLU A 177 -0.45 -25.86 27.36
C GLU A 177 -0.52 -24.38 26.96
N GLU A 178 -1.03 -23.53 27.87
CA GLU A 178 -1.15 -22.07 27.68
C GLU A 178 0.18 -21.41 27.26
N GLU A 179 1.28 -21.82 27.86
CA GLU A 179 2.61 -21.26 27.59
C GLU A 179 3.03 -21.57 26.15
N GLU A 180 2.86 -22.81 25.70
CA GLU A 180 3.19 -23.22 24.33
C GLU A 180 2.32 -22.50 23.31
N TYR A 181 1.02 -22.38 23.57
CA TYR A 181 0.10 -21.61 22.75
C TYR A 181 0.59 -20.16 22.58
N ARG A 182 0.92 -19.47 23.66
CA ARG A 182 1.41 -18.09 23.62
C ARG A 182 2.71 -17.93 22.83
N GLU A 183 3.64 -18.87 22.97
CA GLU A 183 4.89 -18.84 22.21
C GLU A 183 4.68 -19.03 20.71
N ILE A 184 3.75 -19.88 20.30
CA ILE A 184 3.37 -20.06 18.90
C ILE A 184 2.78 -18.74 18.35
N ILE A 185 1.82 -18.13 19.07
CA ILE A 185 1.21 -16.86 18.65
C ILE A 185 2.24 -15.75 18.45
N LYS A 186 3.15 -15.57 19.39
CA LYS A 186 4.21 -14.54 19.31
C LYS A 186 5.16 -14.71 18.13
N ARG A 187 5.32 -15.94 17.65
CA ARG A 187 6.31 -16.32 16.63
C ARG A 187 5.71 -16.61 15.27
N ALA A 188 4.38 -16.63 15.15
CA ALA A 188 3.69 -17.00 13.92
C ALA A 188 3.93 -15.98 12.79
N ILE A 189 4.03 -14.71 13.14
CA ILE A 189 4.18 -13.59 12.19
C ILE A 189 5.38 -12.72 12.61
N PRO A 190 6.56 -12.90 11.97
CA PRO A 190 7.82 -12.33 12.48
C PRO A 190 8.18 -10.96 11.89
N GLY A 191 7.25 -10.13 11.43
CA GLY A 191 7.58 -8.80 10.95
C GLY A 191 6.72 -8.31 9.79
N ALA A 192 7.35 -7.61 8.85
CA ALA A 192 6.66 -6.95 7.75
C ALA A 192 6.33 -7.89 6.59
N GLY A 193 5.24 -7.63 5.89
CA GLY A 193 4.79 -8.34 4.70
C GLY A 193 3.38 -8.91 4.84
N ALA A 194 2.77 -9.26 3.71
CA ALA A 194 1.45 -9.89 3.66
C ALA A 194 1.51 -11.36 4.10
N CYS A 195 0.38 -11.91 4.53
CA CYS A 195 0.28 -13.28 5.02
C CYS A 195 1.00 -14.29 4.11
N GLY A 196 1.79 -15.19 4.72
CA GLY A 196 2.74 -16.10 4.06
C GLY A 196 2.15 -17.31 3.32
N GLY A 197 0.94 -17.20 2.81
CA GLY A 197 0.30 -18.26 2.01
C GLY A 197 -0.51 -17.67 0.86
N MET A 198 -0.99 -18.52 -0.05
CA MET A 198 -1.88 -18.14 -1.15
C MET A 198 -3.31 -17.85 -0.65
N TYR A 199 -3.39 -16.98 0.38
CA TYR A 199 -4.64 -16.38 0.83
C TYR A 199 -4.99 -15.20 -0.08
N THR A 200 -5.89 -14.30 0.34
CA THR A 200 -6.39 -13.24 -0.53
C THR A 200 -5.27 -12.32 -1.05
N ALA A 201 -4.34 -11.87 -0.19
CA ALA A 201 -3.31 -10.93 -0.59
C ALA A 201 -2.39 -11.49 -1.68
N ASN A 202 -1.78 -12.66 -1.49
CA ASN A 202 -0.88 -13.25 -2.49
C ASN A 202 -1.63 -13.70 -3.75
N THR A 203 -2.86 -14.20 -3.61
CA THR A 203 -3.71 -14.54 -4.75
C THR A 203 -4.04 -13.32 -5.60
N MET A 204 -4.37 -12.19 -4.96
CA MET A 204 -4.62 -10.93 -5.67
C MET A 204 -3.35 -10.39 -6.33
N ALA A 205 -2.21 -10.44 -5.64
CA ALA A 205 -0.94 -10.02 -6.22
C ALA A 205 -0.62 -10.82 -7.49
N SER A 206 -0.73 -12.16 -7.44
CA SER A 206 -0.51 -13.03 -8.59
C SER A 206 -1.52 -12.83 -9.72
N ALA A 207 -2.77 -12.48 -9.39
CA ALA A 207 -3.81 -12.23 -10.40
C ALA A 207 -3.64 -10.88 -11.10
N ILE A 208 -3.01 -9.91 -10.44
CA ILE A 208 -2.78 -8.56 -10.98
C ILE A 208 -1.52 -8.54 -11.85
N GLU A 209 -0.50 -9.33 -11.50
CA GLU A 209 0.74 -9.50 -12.28
C GLU A 209 0.49 -10.13 -13.66
#